data_309dabc37047ac065e7af346c52919ce
#
_entry.id   309dabc37047ac065e7af346c52919ce
#
_cell.length_a   1.000
_cell.length_b   1.000
_cell.length_c   1.000
_cell.angle_alpha   90.00
_cell.angle_beta   90.00
_cell.angle_gamma   90.00
#
_symmetry.space_group_name_H-M   'P 1'
#
loop_
_entity.id
_entity.type
_entity.pdbx_description
1 polymer ?
#
loop_
_entity_poly.entity_id
_entity_poly.type
_entity_poly.pdbx_seq_one_letter_code
_entity_poly.pdbx_strand_id
1 'polypeptide(L)'
;MKKRSQLVIPVFIPHEGCPYRCAFCNQSKITGVHVRSDQEIVHEAIRTYLDALDSNSLPEKREVAFYGGSFTGLTVERQNNLFNAVRPWINSGHIDSIRVSTHSLLVDDLNISFLKDNFVQVVELGIQSTNNDVLSAVGRPCGFATVEGAVKSIRKKELTL
;
A
#
# COMPACT_ATOMS: atom_id res chain seq x y z
N MET A 1 15.20 22.23 -13.18
CA MET A 1 15.16 20.83 -12.67
C MET A 1 14.12 20.07 -13.47
N LYS A 2 14.49 19.02 -14.23
CA LYS A 2 13.51 18.10 -14.84
C LYS A 2 12.75 17.42 -13.68
N LYS A 3 11.43 17.53 -13.70
CA LYS A 3 10.57 16.82 -12.74
C LYS A 3 10.76 15.33 -13.04
N ARG A 4 11.30 14.56 -12.09
CA ARG A 4 11.44 13.10 -12.24
C ARG A 4 10.07 12.52 -12.46
N SER A 5 9.87 11.85 -13.59
CA SER A 5 8.59 11.21 -13.88
C SER A 5 8.48 9.90 -13.09
N GLN A 6 7.35 9.71 -12.43
CA GLN A 6 7.07 8.51 -11.64
C GLN A 6 5.77 7.89 -12.12
N LEU A 7 5.78 6.58 -12.33
CA LEU A 7 4.59 5.78 -12.56
C LEU A 7 4.22 5.03 -11.27
N VAL A 8 2.99 5.17 -10.83
CA VAL A 8 2.41 4.39 -9.75
C VAL A 8 1.34 3.48 -10.34
N ILE A 9 1.52 2.17 -10.24
CA ILE A 9 0.60 1.15 -10.73
C ILE A 9 -0.27 0.68 -9.58
N PRO A 10 -1.57 1.07 -9.51
CA PRO A 10 -2.43 0.69 -8.42
C PRO A 10 -2.89 -0.77 -8.55
N VAL A 11 -2.75 -1.51 -7.47
CA VAL A 11 -3.32 -2.84 -7.28
C VAL A 11 -4.30 -2.76 -6.12
N PHE A 12 -5.59 -2.90 -6.41
CA PHE A 12 -6.62 -2.85 -5.38
C PHE A 12 -6.81 -4.20 -4.72
N ILE A 13 -6.55 -4.25 -3.41
CA ILE A 13 -6.85 -5.40 -2.56
C ILE A 13 -8.22 -5.14 -1.94
N PRO A 14 -9.23 -5.96 -2.23
CA PRO A 14 -10.57 -5.75 -1.68
C PRO A 14 -10.56 -5.80 -0.16
N HIS A 15 -10.70 -4.64 0.50
CA HIS A 15 -11.07 -4.41 1.91
C HIS A 15 -10.55 -5.36 2.98
N GLU A 16 -9.48 -6.08 2.72
CA GLU A 16 -8.86 -6.98 3.67
C GLU A 16 -7.90 -6.20 4.59
N GLY A 17 -7.64 -6.78 5.75
CA GLY A 17 -6.64 -6.29 6.69
C GLY A 17 -7.08 -5.12 7.58
N CYS A 18 -8.20 -4.46 7.32
CA CYS A 18 -8.69 -3.39 8.21
C CYS A 18 -9.82 -3.92 9.10
N PRO A 19 -9.62 -4.05 10.43
CA PRO A 19 -10.67 -4.54 11.34
C PRO A 19 -11.71 -3.47 11.70
N TYR A 20 -11.55 -2.25 11.21
CA TYR A 20 -12.37 -1.10 11.61
C TYR A 20 -13.45 -0.76 10.60
N ARG A 21 -14.53 -0.12 11.10
CA ARG A 21 -15.68 0.34 10.30
C ARG A 21 -15.91 1.83 10.54
N CYS A 22 -15.01 2.66 9.99
CA CYS A 22 -15.19 4.11 10.07
C CYS A 22 -16.43 4.55 9.29
N ALA A 23 -17.16 5.56 9.78
CA ALA A 23 -18.44 6.01 9.22
C ALA A 23 -18.37 6.44 7.74
N PHE A 24 -17.21 6.91 7.27
CA PHE A 24 -16.96 7.30 5.88
C PHE A 24 -16.50 6.14 4.99
N CYS A 25 -16.25 4.95 5.54
CA CYS A 25 -15.66 3.82 4.83
C CYS A 25 -16.71 2.74 4.56
N ASN A 26 -17.26 2.72 3.36
CA ASN A 26 -18.23 1.69 2.95
C ASN A 26 -17.55 0.62 2.11
N GLN A 27 -16.81 -0.23 2.77
CA GLN A 27 -16.00 -1.25 2.12
C GLN A 27 -16.81 -2.32 1.37
N SER A 28 -17.99 -2.66 1.85
CA SER A 28 -18.81 -3.72 1.25
C SER A 28 -19.45 -3.36 -0.10
N LYS A 29 -19.52 -2.07 -0.44
CA LYS A 29 -20.13 -1.61 -1.70
C LYS A 29 -19.14 -1.38 -2.84
N ILE A 30 -17.84 -1.31 -2.56
CA ILE A 30 -16.82 -0.92 -3.54
C ILE A 30 -16.22 -2.12 -4.28
N THR A 31 -16.37 -3.32 -3.74
CA THR A 31 -15.77 -4.53 -4.31
C THR A 31 -16.81 -5.43 -4.94
N GLY A 32 -16.80 -5.51 -6.26
CA GLY A 32 -17.33 -6.66 -6.96
C GLY A 32 -16.51 -7.89 -6.56
N VAL A 33 -17.21 -8.96 -6.16
CA VAL A 33 -16.58 -10.25 -5.82
C VAL A 33 -15.99 -10.85 -7.10
N HIS A 34 -14.73 -10.61 -7.37
CA HIS A 34 -13.99 -11.35 -8.37
C HIS A 34 -13.03 -12.31 -7.63
N VAL A 35 -13.31 -13.60 -7.76
CA VAL A 35 -12.42 -14.67 -7.28
C VAL A 35 -11.22 -14.75 -8.24
N ARG A 36 -10.27 -13.83 -8.10
CA ARG A 36 -9.00 -13.84 -8.81
C ARG A 36 -7.87 -14.12 -7.83
N SER A 37 -6.85 -14.82 -8.27
CA SER A 37 -5.63 -14.99 -7.48
C SER A 37 -4.86 -13.66 -7.39
N ASP A 38 -4.07 -13.52 -6.32
CA ASP A 38 -3.19 -12.35 -6.14
C ASP A 38 -2.24 -12.16 -7.30
N GLN A 39 -1.74 -13.26 -7.86
CA GLN A 39 -0.85 -13.25 -9.00
C GLN A 39 -1.53 -12.69 -10.25
N GLU A 40 -2.77 -13.07 -10.54
CA GLU A 40 -3.52 -12.57 -11.69
C GLU A 40 -3.79 -11.08 -11.57
N ILE A 41 -4.25 -10.62 -10.39
CA ILE A 41 -4.55 -9.20 -10.14
C ILE A 41 -3.30 -8.34 -10.31
N VAL A 42 -2.17 -8.76 -9.75
CA VAL A 42 -0.89 -8.03 -9.84
C VAL A 42 -0.36 -8.00 -11.27
N HIS A 43 -0.33 -9.16 -11.94
CA HIS A 43 0.22 -9.25 -13.30
C HIS A 43 -0.62 -8.48 -14.31
N GLU A 44 -1.95 -8.53 -14.21
CA GLU A 44 -2.84 -7.77 -15.09
C GLU A 44 -2.65 -6.27 -14.89
N ALA A 45 -2.61 -5.80 -13.65
CA ALA A 45 -2.36 -4.39 -13.36
C ALA A 45 -1.02 -3.93 -13.94
N ILE A 46 0.07 -4.65 -13.67
CA ILE A 46 1.40 -4.27 -14.18
C ILE A 46 1.42 -4.24 -15.70
N ARG A 47 0.92 -5.27 -16.37
CA ARG A 47 0.88 -5.32 -17.84
C ARG A 47 0.08 -4.16 -18.42
N THR A 48 -1.13 -3.91 -17.92
CA THR A 48 -1.99 -2.84 -18.41
C THR A 48 -1.28 -1.48 -18.41
N TYR A 49 -0.52 -1.19 -17.35
CA TYR A 49 0.19 0.09 -17.25
C TYR A 49 1.49 0.12 -18.06
N LEU A 50 2.23 -0.98 -18.12
CA LEU A 50 3.47 -1.05 -18.89
C LEU A 50 3.21 -1.04 -20.39
N ASP A 51 2.18 -1.76 -20.87
CA ASP A 51 1.80 -1.81 -22.29
C ASP A 51 1.30 -0.45 -22.80
N ALA A 52 0.80 0.41 -21.90
CA ALA A 52 0.37 1.75 -22.23
C ALA A 52 1.52 2.77 -22.28
N LEU A 53 2.75 2.39 -21.90
CA LEU A 53 3.91 3.30 -21.91
C LEU A 53 4.46 3.44 -23.34
N ASP A 54 4.79 4.68 -23.71
CA ASP A 54 5.63 4.94 -24.87
C ASP A 54 7.08 4.57 -24.55
N SER A 55 7.66 3.68 -25.34
CA SER A 55 9.06 3.23 -25.21
C SER A 55 10.08 4.37 -25.25
N ASN A 56 9.72 5.52 -25.85
CA ASN A 56 10.58 6.71 -25.91
C ASN A 56 10.45 7.63 -24.70
N SER A 57 9.52 7.35 -23.77
CA SER A 57 9.23 8.20 -22.60
C SER A 57 8.98 7.39 -21.35
N LEU A 58 9.91 6.48 -21.03
CA LEU A 58 9.80 5.67 -19.83
C LEU A 58 9.97 6.54 -18.56
N PRO A 59 9.11 6.35 -17.53
CA PRO A 59 9.27 7.03 -16.26
C PRO A 59 10.55 6.59 -15.55
N GLU A 60 11.18 7.50 -14.81
CA GLU A 60 12.43 7.23 -14.07
C GLU A 60 12.21 6.25 -12.91
N LYS A 61 10.99 6.17 -12.38
CA LYS A 61 10.62 5.27 -11.29
C LYS A 61 9.24 4.66 -11.54
N ARG A 62 9.12 3.35 -11.33
CA ARG A 62 7.89 2.58 -11.50
C ARG A 62 7.62 1.81 -10.22
N GLU A 63 6.49 2.10 -9.58
CA GLU A 63 6.10 1.51 -8.31
C GLU A 63 4.78 0.75 -8.45
N VAL A 64 4.70 -0.44 -7.87
CA VAL A 64 3.41 -1.11 -7.61
C VAL A 64 2.87 -0.60 -6.27
N ALA A 65 1.63 -0.14 -6.25
CA ALA A 65 0.98 0.39 -5.06
C ALA A 65 -0.21 -0.47 -4.64
N PHE A 66 -0.14 -1.06 -3.46
CA PHE A 66 -1.25 -1.83 -2.89
C PHE A 66 -2.21 -0.91 -2.13
N TYR A 67 -3.44 -0.81 -2.63
CA TYR A 67 -4.52 0.04 -2.12
C TYR A 67 -5.78 -0.76 -1.79
N GLY A 68 -6.75 -0.12 -1.14
CA GLY A 68 -8.12 -0.63 -0.91
C GLY A 68 -8.39 -1.20 0.47
N GLY A 69 -7.34 -1.51 1.24
CA GLY A 69 -7.46 -2.01 2.62
C GLY A 69 -6.32 -1.49 3.50
N SER A 70 -5.98 -2.24 4.54
CA SER A 70 -4.80 -1.99 5.37
C SER A 70 -3.79 -3.10 5.15
N PHE A 71 -2.76 -2.84 4.35
CA PHE A 71 -1.82 -3.88 3.91
C PHE A 71 -1.17 -4.63 5.08
N THR A 72 -0.70 -3.93 6.11
CA THR A 72 -0.07 -4.55 7.29
C THR A 72 -1.04 -5.32 8.18
N GLY A 73 -2.34 -5.19 7.96
CA GLY A 73 -3.37 -5.98 8.63
C GLY A 73 -3.76 -7.26 7.89
N LEU A 74 -3.23 -7.49 6.69
CA LEU A 74 -3.37 -8.77 6.00
C LEU A 74 -2.59 -9.87 6.73
N THR A 75 -2.99 -11.11 6.55
CA THR A 75 -2.17 -12.24 7.03
C THR A 75 -0.79 -12.22 6.37
N VAL A 76 0.24 -12.70 7.07
CA VAL A 76 1.61 -12.78 6.54
C VAL A 76 1.65 -13.60 5.26
N GLU A 77 0.86 -14.67 5.18
CA GLU A 77 0.72 -15.49 3.97
C GLU A 77 0.22 -14.65 2.79
N ARG A 78 -0.84 -13.85 2.99
CA ARG A 78 -1.40 -12.99 1.95
C ARG A 78 -0.41 -11.91 1.50
N GLN A 79 0.28 -11.27 2.45
CA GLN A 79 1.33 -10.30 2.13
C GLN A 79 2.44 -10.94 1.29
N ASN A 80 2.91 -12.15 1.66
CA ASN A 80 3.90 -12.89 0.90
C ASN A 80 3.43 -13.23 -0.53
N ASN A 81 2.17 -13.65 -0.71
CA ASN A 81 1.62 -13.96 -2.02
C ASN A 81 1.66 -12.72 -2.94
N LEU A 82 1.25 -11.56 -2.41
CA LEU A 82 1.30 -10.30 -3.14
C LEU A 82 2.73 -9.87 -3.48
N PHE A 83 3.67 -9.95 -2.54
CA PHE A 83 5.08 -9.65 -2.80
C PHE A 83 5.70 -10.60 -3.83
N ASN A 84 5.41 -11.90 -3.73
CA ASN A 84 5.90 -12.90 -4.68
C ASN A 84 5.35 -12.67 -6.09
N ALA A 85 4.14 -12.14 -6.24
CA ALA A 85 3.58 -11.77 -7.54
C ALA A 85 4.32 -10.57 -8.18
N VAL A 86 4.82 -9.62 -7.38
CA VAL A 86 5.59 -8.46 -7.88
C VAL A 86 7.06 -8.80 -8.11
N ARG A 87 7.65 -9.71 -7.34
CA ARG A 87 9.09 -10.02 -7.35
C ARG A 87 9.70 -10.32 -8.73
N PRO A 88 9.07 -11.08 -9.64
CA PRO A 88 9.60 -11.28 -11.00
C PRO A 88 9.78 -9.98 -11.78
N TRP A 89 8.87 -9.02 -11.60
CA TRP A 89 8.91 -7.71 -12.26
C TRP A 89 10.01 -6.81 -11.70
N ILE A 90 10.30 -6.90 -10.40
CA ILE A 90 11.44 -6.21 -9.79
C ILE A 90 12.75 -6.83 -10.29
N ASN A 91 12.85 -8.14 -10.28
CA ASN A 91 14.07 -8.85 -10.71
C ASN A 91 14.40 -8.60 -12.20
N SER A 92 13.39 -8.40 -13.03
CA SER A 92 13.56 -8.05 -14.45
C SER A 92 13.76 -6.55 -14.71
N GLY A 93 13.74 -5.71 -13.67
CA GLY A 93 13.92 -4.26 -13.78
C GLY A 93 12.73 -3.50 -14.38
N HIS A 94 11.55 -4.13 -14.49
CA HIS A 94 10.33 -3.45 -14.94
C HIS A 94 9.66 -2.63 -13.84
N ILE A 95 9.82 -3.03 -12.59
CA ILE A 95 9.33 -2.35 -11.39
C ILE A 95 10.51 -2.06 -10.47
N ASP A 96 10.55 -0.88 -9.87
CA ASP A 96 11.66 -0.44 -9.03
C ASP A 96 11.38 -0.64 -7.53
N SER A 97 10.12 -0.55 -7.11
CA SER A 97 9.75 -0.66 -5.69
C SER A 97 8.25 -0.91 -5.49
N ILE A 98 7.89 -1.16 -4.23
CA ILE A 98 6.51 -1.35 -3.79
C ILE A 98 6.13 -0.19 -2.87
N ARG A 99 4.86 0.21 -2.94
CA ARG A 99 4.19 1.15 -2.06
C ARG A 99 3.00 0.46 -1.41
N VAL A 100 2.75 0.71 -0.14
CA VAL A 100 1.60 0.14 0.57
C VAL A 100 0.82 1.22 1.31
N SER A 101 -0.51 1.08 1.35
CA SER A 101 -1.37 1.91 2.18
C SER A 101 -1.83 1.12 3.40
N THR A 102 -1.76 1.73 4.59
CA THR A 102 -2.15 1.06 5.82
C THR A 102 -2.71 2.01 6.88
N HIS A 103 -3.28 1.43 7.92
CA HIS A 103 -3.79 2.11 9.11
C HIS A 103 -2.70 2.23 10.16
N SER A 104 -2.58 3.39 10.82
CA SER A 104 -1.52 3.66 11.80
C SER A 104 -1.49 2.72 13.00
N LEU A 105 -2.64 2.16 13.42
CA LEU A 105 -2.70 1.13 14.48
C LEU A 105 -2.12 -0.22 14.07
N LEU A 106 -1.90 -0.45 12.78
CA LEU A 106 -1.38 -1.70 12.23
C LEU A 106 0.10 -1.56 11.82
N VAL A 107 0.79 -0.60 12.41
CA VAL A 107 2.21 -0.31 12.18
C VAL A 107 2.99 -0.58 13.45
N ASP A 108 3.90 -1.54 13.39
CA ASP A 108 4.89 -1.83 14.43
C ASP A 108 6.28 -2.09 13.81
N ASP A 109 7.31 -2.17 14.64
CA ASP A 109 8.70 -2.33 14.18
C ASP A 109 8.94 -3.65 13.42
N LEU A 110 8.17 -4.71 13.71
CA LEU A 110 8.30 -6.01 13.06
C LEU A 110 7.72 -5.97 11.65
N ASN A 111 6.48 -5.50 11.52
CA ASN A 111 5.84 -5.44 10.21
C ASN A 111 6.54 -4.42 9.30
N ILE A 112 7.04 -3.29 9.81
CA ILE A 112 7.81 -2.34 9.00
C ILE A 112 9.14 -2.93 8.53
N SER A 113 9.84 -3.73 9.35
CA SER A 113 11.04 -4.46 8.91
C SER A 113 10.70 -5.44 7.80
N PHE A 114 9.63 -6.21 7.97
CA PHE A 114 9.15 -7.15 6.95
C PHE A 114 8.80 -6.47 5.63
N LEU A 115 8.16 -5.29 5.67
CA LEU A 115 7.89 -4.50 4.46
C LEU A 115 9.19 -4.08 3.76
N LYS A 116 10.17 -3.58 4.52
CA LYS A 116 11.47 -3.15 3.97
C LYS A 116 12.20 -4.31 3.28
N ASP A 117 12.20 -5.50 3.88
CA ASP A 117 12.82 -6.71 3.34
C ASP A 117 12.14 -7.22 2.05
N ASN A 118 10.92 -6.73 1.77
CA ASN A 118 10.13 -7.08 0.59
C ASN A 118 9.97 -5.92 -0.42
N PHE A 119 11.01 -5.09 -0.58
CA PHE A 119 11.08 -4.02 -1.59
C PHE A 119 10.09 -2.87 -1.40
N VAL A 120 9.41 -2.77 -0.25
CA VAL A 120 8.59 -1.60 0.05
C VAL A 120 9.50 -0.42 0.35
N GLN A 121 9.27 0.70 -0.34
CA GLN A 121 9.98 1.95 -0.13
C GLN A 121 9.09 3.06 0.40
N VAL A 122 7.77 2.96 0.16
CA VAL A 122 6.81 3.98 0.58
C VAL A 122 5.69 3.34 1.37
N VAL A 123 5.38 3.93 2.52
CA VAL A 123 4.22 3.55 3.36
C VAL A 123 3.29 4.75 3.47
N GLU A 124 2.09 4.63 2.94
CA GLU A 124 1.05 5.65 3.06
C GLU A 124 0.18 5.37 4.28
N LEU A 125 0.12 6.33 5.20
CA LEU A 125 -0.71 6.23 6.40
C LEU A 125 -2.06 6.92 6.20
N GLY A 126 -3.13 6.16 6.37
CA GLY A 126 -4.46 6.73 6.46
C GLY A 126 -4.67 7.43 7.80
N ILE A 127 -4.47 8.74 7.89
CA ILE A 127 -4.60 9.51 9.13
C ILE A 127 -6.03 10.01 9.34
N GLN A 128 -6.65 10.56 8.29
CA GLN A 128 -7.99 11.14 8.21
C GLN A 128 -8.15 12.48 8.94
N SER A 129 -7.70 12.60 10.18
CA SER A 129 -7.71 13.85 10.95
C SER A 129 -6.61 13.83 12.02
N THR A 130 -6.18 15.00 12.45
CA THR A 130 -5.31 15.19 13.62
C THR A 130 -6.10 15.56 14.88
N ASN A 131 -7.41 15.79 14.75
CA ASN A 131 -8.31 16.09 15.87
C ASN A 131 -8.94 14.79 16.38
N ASN A 132 -8.72 14.48 17.67
CA ASN A 132 -9.22 13.27 18.31
C ASN A 132 -10.76 13.22 18.39
N ASP A 133 -11.43 14.36 18.54
CA ASP A 133 -12.91 14.40 18.60
C ASP A 133 -13.51 14.03 17.24
N VAL A 134 -12.90 14.51 16.15
CA VAL A 134 -13.29 14.13 14.78
C VAL A 134 -13.06 12.63 14.54
N LEU A 135 -11.91 12.09 14.96
CA LEU A 135 -11.61 10.66 14.83
C LEU A 135 -12.61 9.80 15.61
N SER A 136 -12.95 10.22 16.83
CA SER A 136 -13.96 9.55 17.66
C SER A 136 -15.34 9.60 17.03
N ALA A 137 -15.77 10.75 16.53
CA ALA A 137 -17.08 10.94 15.90
C ALA A 137 -17.29 10.05 14.66
N VAL A 138 -16.22 9.73 13.92
CA VAL A 138 -16.30 8.83 12.75
C VAL A 138 -15.97 7.37 13.08
N GLY A 139 -15.86 7.01 14.35
CA GLY A 139 -15.58 5.65 14.79
C GLY A 139 -14.17 5.16 14.44
N ARG A 140 -13.20 6.08 14.32
CA ARG A 140 -11.79 5.72 14.07
C ARG A 140 -11.04 5.52 15.40
N PRO A 141 -10.55 4.32 15.71
CA PRO A 141 -10.08 3.98 17.06
C PRO A 141 -8.62 4.40 17.34
N CYS A 142 -8.09 5.40 16.63
CA CYS A 142 -6.72 5.86 16.85
C CYS A 142 -6.67 7.36 17.09
N GLY A 143 -5.94 7.77 18.11
CA GLY A 143 -5.61 9.18 18.35
C GLY A 143 -4.31 9.59 17.65
N PHE A 144 -4.01 10.90 17.69
CA PHE A 144 -2.84 11.49 17.06
C PHE A 144 -1.51 10.88 17.58
N ALA A 145 -1.42 10.53 18.87
CA ALA A 145 -0.24 9.88 19.43
C ALA A 145 0.11 8.54 18.74
N THR A 146 -0.89 7.76 18.34
CA THR A 146 -0.70 6.53 17.57
C THR A 146 -0.10 6.81 16.20
N VAL A 147 -0.58 7.87 15.54
CA VAL A 147 -0.04 8.32 14.26
C VAL A 147 1.42 8.71 14.38
N GLU A 148 1.78 9.50 15.42
CA GLU A 148 3.18 9.87 15.68
C GLU A 148 4.08 8.64 15.90
N GLY A 149 3.61 7.64 16.67
CA GLY A 149 4.32 6.39 16.86
C GLY A 149 4.58 5.67 15.53
N ALA A 150 3.56 5.51 14.71
CA ALA A 150 3.67 4.88 13.40
C ALA A 150 4.66 5.63 12.48
N VAL A 151 4.59 6.95 12.44
CA VAL A 151 5.53 7.80 11.67
C VAL A 151 6.98 7.59 12.14
N LYS A 152 7.21 7.55 13.45
CA LYS A 152 8.55 7.31 14.03
C LYS A 152 9.10 5.94 13.63
N SER A 153 8.29 4.87 13.73
CA SER A 153 8.68 3.51 13.33
C SER A 153 9.04 3.43 11.85
N ILE A 154 8.23 4.04 10.96
CA ILE A 154 8.48 4.05 9.52
C ILE A 154 9.79 4.78 9.20
N ARG A 155 10.00 5.99 9.75
CA ARG A 155 11.19 6.80 9.51
C ARG A 155 12.46 6.15 10.05
N LYS A 156 12.39 5.50 11.22
CA LYS A 156 13.51 4.77 11.83
C LYS A 156 14.07 3.69 10.90
N LYS A 157 13.22 3.13 10.03
CA LYS A 157 13.61 2.12 9.04
C LYS A 157 13.91 2.72 7.66
N GLU A 158 14.04 4.04 7.55
CA GLU A 158 14.37 4.77 6.31
C GLU A 158 13.35 4.53 5.17
N LEU A 159 12.11 4.22 5.50
CA LEU A 159 11.03 4.20 4.54
C LEU A 159 10.46 5.60 4.33
N THR A 160 10.04 5.89 3.11
CA THR A 160 9.33 7.14 2.78
C THR A 160 7.90 7.06 3.31
N LEU A 161 7.40 8.18 3.84
CA LEU A 161 6.04 8.35 4.31
C LEU A 161 5.28 9.26 3.37
#